data_baa0cc173ff6f9ede8df4d882021e410
#
_entry.id   baa0cc173ff6f9ede8df4d882021e410
#
_cell.length_a   1.000
_cell.length_b   1.000
_cell.length_c   1.000
_cell.angle_alpha   90.00
_cell.angle_beta   90.00
_cell.angle_gamma   90.00
#
_symmetry.space_group_name_H-M   'P 1'
#
loop_
_entity.id
_entity.type
_entity.pdbx_description
1 polymer ?
#
loop_
_entity_poly.entity_id
_entity_poly.type
_entity_poly.pdbx_seq_one_letter_code
_entity_poly.pdbx_strand_id
1 'polypeptide(L)'
;HDESKCDYVAYGFADGRPTIKSHLGLFSELTTLDALQRVAQLTSEKLYIEHVTIYLYTHLTQFSIKLLNLPLELEERTDLRLTLDTMDDFKLLQEIYAKYVETDKSIEALLRLIDANPGYKILMRQNIKCNEK
;
A
#
# COMPACT_ATOMS: atom_id res chain seq x y z
N HIS A 1 29.68 2.35 0.45
CA HIS A 1 28.39 1.70 0.45
C HIS A 1 27.71 2.07 -0.86
N ASP A 2 27.47 1.07 -1.69
CA ASP A 2 26.79 1.25 -2.97
C ASP A 2 25.31 1.50 -2.69
N GLU A 3 24.87 2.75 -2.75
CA GLU A 3 23.47 3.16 -2.51
C GLU A 3 22.49 2.58 -3.53
N SER A 4 22.98 1.85 -4.54
CA SER A 4 22.20 1.28 -5.63
C SER A 4 21.56 -0.08 -5.31
N LYS A 5 21.89 -0.73 -4.19
CA LYS A 5 21.40 -2.06 -3.83
C LYS A 5 20.59 -2.01 -2.54
N CYS A 6 19.28 -1.72 -2.67
CA CYS A 6 18.35 -1.92 -1.59
C CYS A 6 17.71 -3.31 -1.69
N ASP A 7 17.52 -3.98 -0.56
CA ASP A 7 16.79 -5.24 -0.47
C ASP A 7 15.29 -5.05 -0.72
N TYR A 8 14.77 -3.88 -0.31
CA TYR A 8 13.36 -3.56 -0.41
C TYR A 8 13.15 -2.06 -0.66
N VAL A 9 12.26 -1.75 -1.58
CA VAL A 9 11.84 -0.37 -1.90
C VAL A 9 10.32 -0.32 -1.91
N ALA A 10 9.74 0.65 -1.22
CA ALA A 10 8.30 0.93 -1.23
C ALA A 10 8.06 2.43 -1.06
N TYR A 11 6.82 2.87 -1.25
CA TYR A 11 6.40 4.18 -0.79
C TYR A 11 6.13 4.16 0.71
N GLY A 12 6.41 5.27 1.38
CA GLY A 12 6.22 5.42 2.82
C GLY A 12 5.73 6.80 3.19
N PHE A 13 5.06 6.85 4.33
CA PHE A 13 4.64 8.08 4.97
C PHE A 13 5.83 8.79 5.61
N ALA A 14 5.68 10.09 5.89
CA ALA A 14 6.72 10.90 6.53
C ALA A 14 7.13 10.37 7.91
N ASP A 15 6.27 9.59 8.57
CA ASP A 15 6.56 8.91 9.85
C ASP A 15 7.42 7.65 9.69
N GLY A 16 7.80 7.27 8.46
CA GLY A 16 8.61 6.08 8.16
C GLY A 16 7.80 4.78 8.03
N ARG A 17 6.48 4.84 8.06
CA ARG A 17 5.61 3.69 7.90
C ARG A 17 5.41 3.38 6.41
N PRO A 18 5.67 2.15 5.92
CA PRO A 18 5.41 1.79 4.53
C PRO A 18 3.91 1.76 4.22
N THR A 19 3.54 2.13 2.98
CA THR A 19 2.14 2.23 2.53
C THR A 19 1.37 0.93 2.60
N ILE A 20 2.05 -0.22 2.52
CA ILE A 20 1.42 -1.54 2.67
C ILE A 20 0.72 -1.73 4.02
N LYS A 21 1.13 -0.97 5.05
CA LYS A 21 0.46 -0.94 6.37
C LYS A 21 -0.75 0.00 6.43
N SER A 22 -1.22 0.48 5.30
CA SER A 22 -2.40 1.36 5.21
C SER A 22 -3.46 0.75 4.31
N HIS A 23 -4.57 1.45 4.16
CA HIS A 23 -5.64 1.09 3.25
C HIS A 23 -5.52 1.76 1.87
N LEU A 24 -4.41 2.48 1.58
CA LEU A 24 -4.25 3.20 0.31
C LEU A 24 -4.28 2.29 -0.92
N GLY A 25 -3.59 1.13 -0.88
CA GLY A 25 -3.66 0.13 -1.94
C GLY A 25 -3.17 0.56 -3.34
N LEU A 26 -2.51 1.71 -3.46
CA LEU A 26 -2.14 2.32 -4.76
C LEU A 26 -0.73 1.98 -5.23
N PHE A 27 0.15 1.56 -4.34
CA PHE A 27 1.58 1.49 -4.63
C PHE A 27 2.10 0.06 -4.54
N SER A 28 3.07 -0.24 -5.43
CA SER A 28 3.76 -1.52 -5.45
C SER A 28 4.97 -1.51 -4.52
N GLU A 29 5.36 -2.69 -4.10
CA GLU A 29 6.61 -2.97 -3.42
C GLU A 29 7.59 -3.62 -4.38
N LEU A 30 8.89 -3.32 -4.24
CA LEU A 30 9.96 -3.95 -4.98
C LEU A 30 10.92 -4.59 -3.98
N THR A 31 11.30 -5.82 -4.25
CA THR A 31 12.31 -6.54 -3.45
C THR A 31 13.23 -7.35 -4.34
N THR A 32 14.43 -7.61 -3.87
CA THR A 32 15.38 -8.47 -4.58
C THR A 32 15.07 -9.95 -4.32
N LEU A 33 15.36 -10.81 -5.30
CA LEU A 33 15.25 -12.26 -5.10
C LEU A 33 16.17 -12.74 -3.98
N ASP A 34 17.38 -12.18 -3.86
CA ASP A 34 18.31 -12.47 -2.77
C ASP A 34 17.70 -12.19 -1.40
N ALA A 35 17.04 -11.03 -1.24
CA ALA A 35 16.36 -10.70 0.01
C ALA A 35 15.28 -11.71 0.38
N LEU A 36 14.45 -12.13 -0.59
CA LEU A 36 13.43 -13.16 -0.37
C LEU A 36 14.04 -14.53 0.00
N GLN A 37 15.14 -14.92 -0.65
CA GLN A 37 15.85 -16.15 -0.33
C GLN A 37 16.43 -16.13 1.08
N ARG A 38 16.98 -14.98 1.51
CA ARG A 38 17.47 -14.79 2.88
C ARG A 38 16.33 -14.90 3.90
N VAL A 39 15.17 -14.27 3.64
CA VAL A 39 13.99 -14.41 4.51
C VAL A 39 13.59 -15.88 4.66
N ALA A 40 13.51 -16.62 3.55
CA ALA A 40 13.14 -18.03 3.58
C ALA A 40 14.13 -18.93 4.38
N GLN A 41 15.39 -18.50 4.53
CA GLN A 41 16.38 -19.18 5.37
C GLN A 41 16.30 -18.77 6.85
N LEU A 42 15.82 -17.57 7.12
CA LEU A 42 15.79 -16.99 8.48
C LEU A 42 14.54 -17.37 9.27
N THR A 43 13.43 -17.66 8.58
CA THR A 43 12.17 -17.96 9.24
C THR A 43 11.33 -18.97 8.48
N SER A 44 10.56 -19.76 9.24
CA SER A 44 9.50 -20.65 8.73
C SER A 44 8.13 -20.30 9.30
N GLU A 45 8.02 -19.14 9.96
CA GLU A 45 6.75 -18.70 10.54
C GLU A 45 5.72 -18.41 9.44
N LYS A 46 4.50 -18.90 9.65
CA LYS A 46 3.41 -18.80 8.68
C LYS A 46 3.12 -17.34 8.27
N LEU A 47 3.20 -16.40 9.22
CA LEU A 47 3.01 -14.97 8.96
C LEU A 47 3.92 -14.46 7.84
N TYR A 48 5.21 -14.82 7.89
CA TYR A 48 6.21 -14.35 6.92
C TYR A 48 6.20 -15.15 5.61
N ILE A 49 5.62 -16.34 5.61
CA ILE A 49 5.37 -17.10 4.37
C ILE A 49 4.19 -16.52 3.60
N GLU A 50 3.14 -16.12 4.30
CA GLU A 50 1.95 -15.52 3.69
C GLU A 50 2.18 -14.04 3.29
N HIS A 51 2.97 -13.30 4.08
CA HIS A 51 3.25 -11.88 3.90
C HIS A 51 4.75 -11.64 3.84
N VAL A 52 5.37 -12.10 2.78
CA VAL A 52 6.84 -12.18 2.62
C VAL A 52 7.59 -10.86 2.84
N THR A 53 6.97 -9.72 2.54
CA THR A 53 7.59 -8.41 2.70
C THR A 53 7.57 -7.89 4.14
N ILE A 54 6.70 -8.44 5.01
CA ILE A 54 6.64 -8.02 6.43
C ILE A 54 7.99 -8.22 7.11
N TYR A 55 8.66 -9.35 6.85
CA TYR A 55 9.96 -9.63 7.47
C TYR A 55 10.98 -8.55 7.14
N LEU A 56 11.02 -8.07 5.90
CA LEU A 56 11.98 -7.07 5.43
C LEU A 56 11.87 -5.76 6.20
N TYR A 57 10.68 -5.17 6.26
CA TYR A 57 10.50 -3.86 6.89
C TYR A 57 10.30 -3.90 8.42
N THR A 58 10.31 -5.11 9.02
CA THR A 58 10.35 -5.26 10.48
C THR A 58 11.73 -5.63 11.01
N HIS A 59 12.68 -6.01 10.15
CA HIS A 59 14.04 -6.41 10.53
C HIS A 59 15.10 -5.50 9.88
N LEU A 60 15.00 -4.20 10.15
CA LEU A 60 15.80 -3.14 9.54
C LEU A 60 17.31 -3.27 9.74
N THR A 61 17.77 -4.05 10.71
CA THR A 61 19.20 -4.32 10.93
C THR A 61 19.76 -5.38 9.99
N GLN A 62 18.91 -6.18 9.36
CA GLN A 62 19.29 -7.29 8.50
C GLN A 62 19.07 -6.99 7.01
N PHE A 63 18.21 -6.02 6.70
CA PHE A 63 17.82 -5.68 5.34
C PHE A 63 17.94 -4.17 5.09
N SER A 64 18.41 -3.84 3.89
CA SER A 64 18.50 -2.47 3.41
C SER A 64 17.14 -2.03 2.82
N ILE A 65 16.53 -1.04 3.47
CA ILE A 65 15.19 -0.55 3.12
C ILE A 65 15.28 0.88 2.60
N LYS A 66 14.59 1.16 1.51
CA LYS A 66 14.39 2.51 0.99
C LYS A 66 12.91 2.81 0.87
N LEU A 67 12.45 3.83 1.59
CA LEU A 67 11.11 4.37 1.42
C LEU A 67 11.18 5.60 0.52
N LEU A 68 10.34 5.59 -0.52
CA LEU A 68 10.11 6.74 -1.39
C LEU A 68 9.01 7.59 -0.76
N ASN A 69 9.14 8.91 -0.84
CA ASN A 69 8.14 9.81 -0.30
C ASN A 69 6.80 9.62 -1.01
N LEU A 70 5.75 9.52 -0.21
CA LEU A 70 4.39 9.53 -0.69
C LEU A 70 4.06 10.92 -1.27
N PRO A 71 3.24 11.03 -2.35
CA PRO A 71 2.68 12.31 -2.76
C PRO A 71 1.96 13.00 -1.60
N LEU A 72 2.17 14.32 -1.45
CA LEU A 72 1.65 15.10 -0.31
C LEU A 72 0.12 15.00 -0.20
N GLU A 73 -0.56 14.90 -1.32
CA GLU A 73 -2.02 14.77 -1.41
C GLU A 73 -2.55 13.49 -0.74
N LEU A 74 -1.68 12.51 -0.47
CA LEU A 74 -2.03 11.23 0.13
C LEU A 74 -1.56 11.08 1.57
N GLU A 75 -0.66 11.93 2.04
CA GLU A 75 -0.04 11.81 3.38
C GLU A 75 -1.06 11.75 4.52
N GLU A 76 -2.10 12.57 4.46
CA GLU A 76 -3.11 12.68 5.51
C GLU A 76 -4.43 11.96 5.17
N ARG A 77 -4.47 11.23 4.06
CA ARG A 77 -5.69 10.57 3.57
C ARG A 77 -5.96 9.24 4.27
N THR A 78 -6.33 9.31 5.52
CA THR A 78 -6.76 8.15 6.33
C THR A 78 -8.19 7.70 6.02
N ASP A 79 -8.92 8.47 5.22
CA ASP A 79 -10.29 8.22 4.79
C ASP A 79 -10.39 7.35 3.53
N LEU A 80 -9.26 7.10 2.85
CA LEU A 80 -9.21 6.31 1.62
C LEU A 80 -9.00 4.82 1.89
N ARG A 81 -9.77 4.00 1.17
CA ARG A 81 -9.55 2.56 1.10
C ARG A 81 -9.64 2.11 -0.36
N LEU A 82 -8.46 1.85 -0.94
CA LEU A 82 -8.30 1.37 -2.30
C LEU A 82 -7.63 -0.02 -2.33
N THR A 83 -7.56 -0.70 -1.18
CA THR A 83 -7.20 -2.12 -1.08
C THR A 83 -8.39 -2.99 -1.50
N LEU A 84 -8.09 -4.15 -2.07
CA LEU A 84 -9.07 -5.12 -2.56
C LEU A 84 -8.98 -6.40 -1.73
N ASP A 85 -9.63 -6.41 -0.57
CA ASP A 85 -9.58 -7.54 0.36
C ASP A 85 -10.94 -8.24 0.49
N THR A 86 -12.04 -7.52 0.17
CA THR A 86 -13.41 -8.01 0.33
C THR A 86 -14.25 -7.83 -0.94
N MET A 87 -15.40 -8.48 -1.01
CA MET A 87 -16.36 -8.29 -2.11
C MET A 87 -16.92 -6.87 -2.16
N ASP A 88 -17.06 -6.22 -1.02
CA ASP A 88 -17.54 -4.83 -0.95
C ASP A 88 -16.46 -3.85 -1.46
N ASP A 89 -15.18 -4.12 -1.19
CA ASP A 89 -14.08 -3.39 -1.82
C ASP A 89 -14.13 -3.54 -3.34
N PHE A 90 -14.32 -4.77 -3.83
CA PHE A 90 -14.38 -5.05 -5.27
C PHE A 90 -15.48 -4.26 -5.97
N LYS A 91 -16.70 -4.28 -5.43
CA LYS A 91 -17.85 -3.57 -6.02
C LYS A 91 -17.61 -2.06 -6.07
N LEU A 92 -17.13 -1.49 -4.95
CA LEU A 92 -16.82 -0.06 -4.85
C LEU A 92 -15.71 0.35 -5.83
N LEU A 93 -14.61 -0.41 -5.85
CA LEU A 93 -13.48 -0.11 -6.74
C LEU A 93 -13.85 -0.30 -8.21
N GLN A 94 -14.69 -1.26 -8.56
CA GLN A 94 -15.19 -1.45 -9.93
C GLN A 94 -15.99 -0.22 -10.38
N GLU A 95 -16.85 0.33 -9.53
CA GLU A 95 -17.62 1.54 -9.85
C GLU A 95 -16.72 2.78 -10.00
N ILE A 96 -15.77 2.96 -9.09
CA ILE A 96 -14.78 4.04 -9.17
C ILE A 96 -13.95 3.91 -10.44
N TYR A 97 -13.46 2.71 -10.76
CA TYR A 97 -12.63 2.45 -11.92
C TYR A 97 -13.36 2.76 -13.23
N ALA A 98 -14.62 2.38 -13.34
CA ALA A 98 -15.43 2.65 -14.53
C ALA A 98 -15.52 4.15 -14.88
N LYS A 99 -15.48 5.02 -13.88
CA LYS A 99 -15.45 6.49 -14.06
C LYS A 99 -14.03 7.03 -14.23
N TYR A 100 -13.08 6.44 -13.51
CA TYR A 100 -11.68 6.87 -13.51
C TYR A 100 -11.00 6.68 -14.86
N VAL A 101 -11.32 5.60 -15.60
CA VAL A 101 -10.73 5.33 -16.92
C VAL A 101 -11.05 6.40 -17.96
N GLU A 102 -12.11 7.19 -17.76
CA GLU A 102 -12.51 8.31 -18.59
C GLU A 102 -11.77 9.62 -18.26
N THR A 103 -10.91 9.60 -17.22
CA THR A 103 -10.11 10.75 -16.80
C THR A 103 -8.69 10.69 -17.38
N ASP A 104 -7.85 11.66 -17.02
CA ASP A 104 -6.42 11.69 -17.35
C ASP A 104 -5.59 10.61 -16.62
N LYS A 105 -6.22 9.83 -15.77
CA LYS A 105 -5.63 8.74 -14.96
C LYS A 105 -4.53 9.19 -13.99
N SER A 106 -4.56 10.47 -13.58
CA SER A 106 -3.70 10.99 -12.53
C SER A 106 -4.24 10.64 -11.15
N ILE A 107 -3.37 10.72 -10.13
CA ILE A 107 -3.77 10.57 -8.71
C ILE A 107 -4.77 11.66 -8.34
N GLU A 108 -4.54 12.89 -8.79
CA GLU A 108 -5.42 14.03 -8.54
C GLU A 108 -6.82 13.82 -9.13
N ALA A 109 -6.92 13.23 -10.33
CA ALA A 109 -8.21 12.89 -10.92
C ALA A 109 -8.95 11.83 -10.11
N LEU A 110 -8.25 10.81 -9.61
CA LEU A 110 -8.81 9.79 -8.72
C LEU A 110 -9.33 10.43 -7.42
N LEU A 111 -8.54 11.28 -6.78
CA LEU A 111 -8.92 11.95 -5.55
C LEU A 111 -10.13 12.87 -5.75
N ARG A 112 -10.14 13.68 -6.82
CA ARG A 112 -11.30 14.52 -7.17
C ARG A 112 -12.56 13.69 -7.38
N LEU A 113 -12.46 12.55 -8.08
CA LEU A 113 -13.58 11.65 -8.32
C LEU A 113 -14.17 11.11 -7.01
N ILE A 114 -13.31 10.66 -6.10
CA ILE A 114 -13.72 10.14 -4.79
C ILE A 114 -14.32 11.25 -3.93
N ASP A 115 -13.68 12.41 -3.88
CA ASP A 115 -14.11 13.55 -3.04
C ASP A 115 -15.42 14.16 -3.51
N ALA A 116 -15.69 14.14 -4.81
CA ALA A 116 -16.96 14.58 -5.39
C ALA A 116 -18.14 13.61 -5.09
N ASN A 117 -17.87 12.42 -4.56
CA ASN A 117 -18.90 11.40 -4.28
C ASN A 117 -18.90 11.01 -2.80
N PRO A 118 -19.67 11.72 -1.94
CA PRO A 118 -19.71 11.41 -0.50
C PRO A 118 -20.06 9.96 -0.17
N GLY A 119 -20.85 9.30 -1.02
CA GLY A 119 -21.19 7.88 -0.87
C GLY A 119 -19.97 6.96 -0.88
N TYR A 120 -18.98 7.23 -1.72
CA TYR A 120 -17.73 6.46 -1.75
C TYR A 120 -16.97 6.58 -0.43
N LYS A 121 -16.87 7.80 0.10
CA LYS A 121 -16.17 8.06 1.37
C LYS A 121 -16.86 7.38 2.55
N ILE A 122 -18.20 7.32 2.56
CA ILE A 122 -18.97 6.61 3.59
C ILE A 122 -18.66 5.11 3.54
N LEU A 123 -18.72 4.49 2.36
CA LEU A 123 -18.42 3.07 2.17
C LEU A 123 -16.97 2.74 2.53
N MET A 124 -16.01 3.57 2.09
CA MET A 124 -14.60 3.39 2.45
C MET A 124 -14.39 3.42 3.97
N ARG A 125 -14.99 4.39 4.68
CA ARG A 125 -14.88 4.48 6.14
C ARG A 125 -15.50 3.27 6.85
N GLN A 126 -16.62 2.76 6.35
CA GLN A 126 -17.24 1.54 6.89
C GLN A 126 -16.30 0.35 6.71
N ASN A 127 -15.75 0.17 5.50
CA ASN A 127 -14.84 -0.92 5.20
C ASN A 127 -13.52 -0.82 5.98
N ILE A 128 -13.00 0.39 6.23
CA ILE A 128 -11.83 0.60 7.09
C ILE A 128 -12.11 0.09 8.50
N LYS A 129 -13.24 0.48 9.10
CA LYS A 129 -13.61 0.06 10.46
C LYS A 129 -13.79 -1.46 10.59
N CYS A 130 -14.30 -2.12 9.55
CA CYS A 130 -14.51 -3.57 9.55
C CYS A 130 -13.21 -4.36 9.30
N ASN A 131 -12.17 -3.72 8.77
CA ASN A 131 -10.92 -4.37 8.35
C ASN A 131 -9.71 -3.57 8.89
N GLU A 132 -9.68 -3.29 10.19
CA GLU A 132 -8.54 -2.63 10.83
C GLU A 132 -7.24 -3.41 10.60
N LYS A 133 -6.18 -2.66 10.22
CA LYS A 133 -4.83 -3.23 9.94
C LYS A 133 -3.85 -2.89 11.05
#